data_9c4a7dbd44df9d06e18a39cfbbcd386e
#
_entry.id   9c4a7dbd44df9d06e18a39cfbbcd386e
#
_cell.length_a   1.000
_cell.length_b   1.000
_cell.length_c   1.000
_cell.angle_alpha   90.00
_cell.angle_beta   90.00
_cell.angle_gamma   90.00
#
_symmetry.space_group_name_H-M   'P 1'
#
loop_
_entity.id
_entity.type
_entity.pdbx_description
1 polymer ?
#
loop_
_entity_poly.entity_id
_entity_poly.type
_entity_poly.pdbx_seq_one_letter_code
_entity_poly.pdbx_strand_id
1 'polypeptide(L)'
;FMVNLFFWVIQEAIKNECELLLFQARDGYIFYQLYQEELSSNTMAELPEACYFYASRQSVIAATRDPEAEANYCQYLKAFSLDNYEKICLYDFGARGTVQFHLQQIMQRELLGLYYMKLPLDSGKIDVTSYCQREMNFYEMRTFAQVFYPLMEALFEASHGSLKGFDHEGIPILE
;
A
#
# COMPACT_ATOMS: atom_id res chain seq x y z
N PHE A 1 6.23 -18.78 -1.46
CA PHE A 1 6.53 -17.44 -1.01
C PHE A 1 5.29 -16.54 -1.03
N MET A 2 4.66 -16.29 -2.19
CA MET A 2 3.50 -15.40 -2.35
C MET A 2 2.34 -15.75 -1.42
N VAL A 3 1.95 -17.02 -1.35
CA VAL A 3 0.88 -17.51 -0.48
C VAL A 3 1.16 -17.21 0.98
N ASN A 4 2.39 -17.48 1.44
CA ASN A 4 2.77 -17.20 2.83
C ASN A 4 2.77 -15.70 3.14
N LEU A 5 3.22 -14.86 2.21
CA LEU A 5 3.17 -13.41 2.36
C LEU A 5 1.73 -12.90 2.39
N PHE A 6 0.87 -13.41 1.52
CA PHE A 6 -0.56 -13.08 1.50
C PHE A 6 -1.24 -13.38 2.84
N PHE A 7 -1.10 -14.60 3.35
CA PHE A 7 -1.68 -14.97 4.63
C PHE A 7 -1.08 -14.19 5.81
N TRP A 8 0.21 -13.86 5.75
CA TRP A 8 0.83 -13.00 6.75
C TRP A 8 0.21 -11.59 6.75
N VAL A 9 -0.03 -10.99 5.59
CA VAL A 9 -0.69 -9.67 5.49
C VAL A 9 -2.07 -9.72 6.15
N ILE A 10 -2.86 -10.75 5.88
CA ILE A 10 -4.19 -10.93 6.49
C ILE A 10 -4.07 -11.11 7.99
N GLN A 11 -3.18 -11.98 8.45
CA GLN A 11 -2.99 -12.25 9.88
C GLN A 11 -2.52 -11.00 10.65
N GLU A 12 -1.60 -10.22 10.09
CA GLU A 12 -1.16 -8.97 10.73
C GLU A 12 -2.27 -7.90 10.70
N ALA A 13 -3.07 -7.83 9.64
CA ALA A 13 -4.23 -6.94 9.60
C ALA A 13 -5.25 -7.29 10.70
N ILE A 14 -5.62 -8.56 10.85
CA ILE A 14 -6.54 -9.05 11.89
C ILE A 14 -5.95 -8.81 13.29
N LYS A 15 -4.70 -9.19 13.51
CA LYS A 15 -4.00 -9.04 14.79
C LYS A 15 -3.93 -7.58 15.28
N ASN A 16 -3.81 -6.65 14.35
CA ASN A 16 -3.79 -5.22 14.64
C ASN A 16 -5.20 -4.60 14.61
N GLU A 17 -6.25 -5.42 14.53
CA GLU A 17 -7.64 -4.97 14.49
C GLU A 17 -7.90 -3.98 13.34
N CYS A 18 -7.28 -4.22 12.18
CA CYS A 18 -7.47 -3.43 10.99
C CYS A 18 -8.93 -3.54 10.51
N GLU A 19 -9.56 -2.41 10.24
CA GLU A 19 -10.93 -2.37 9.74
C GLU A 19 -10.97 -2.21 8.22
N LEU A 20 -9.96 -1.50 7.65
CA LEU A 20 -9.80 -1.34 6.21
C LEU A 20 -8.36 -1.63 5.79
N LEU A 21 -8.20 -2.58 4.85
CA LEU A 21 -6.91 -2.94 4.25
C LEU A 21 -6.79 -2.37 2.84
N LEU A 22 -5.88 -1.43 2.66
CA LEU A 22 -5.58 -0.80 1.39
C LEU A 22 -4.46 -1.59 0.68
N PHE A 23 -4.78 -2.27 -0.42
CA PHE A 23 -3.78 -2.89 -1.28
C PHE A 23 -3.25 -1.85 -2.29
N GLN A 24 -2.05 -1.32 -2.04
CA GLN A 24 -1.49 -0.28 -2.88
C GLN A 24 -1.24 -0.77 -4.31
N ALA A 25 -1.68 0.01 -5.28
CA ALA A 25 -1.37 -0.19 -6.70
C ALA A 25 0.16 0.04 -6.94
N ARG A 26 0.84 -0.74 -7.71
CA ARG A 26 0.50 -1.89 -8.57
C ARG A 26 0.76 -3.22 -7.86
N ASP A 27 1.68 -3.21 -6.90
CA ASP A 27 2.20 -4.40 -6.21
C ASP A 27 1.12 -5.12 -5.38
N GLY A 28 0.09 -4.41 -4.95
CA GLY A 28 -1.05 -4.96 -4.24
C GLY A 28 -2.12 -5.61 -5.12
N TYR A 29 -2.01 -5.54 -6.46
CA TYR A 29 -3.09 -6.01 -7.35
C TYR A 29 -3.40 -7.49 -7.17
N ILE A 30 -2.38 -8.35 -7.28
CA ILE A 30 -2.57 -9.80 -7.18
C ILE A 30 -3.04 -10.20 -5.77
N PHE A 31 -2.58 -9.50 -4.74
CA PHE A 31 -3.02 -9.74 -3.36
C PHE A 31 -4.49 -9.34 -3.16
N TYR A 32 -4.91 -8.25 -3.78
CA TYR A 32 -6.32 -7.85 -3.76
C TYR A 32 -7.21 -8.88 -4.48
N GLN A 33 -6.78 -9.42 -5.63
CA GLN A 33 -7.52 -10.47 -6.33
C GLN A 33 -7.65 -11.73 -5.46
N LEU A 34 -6.56 -12.19 -4.84
CA LEU A 34 -6.58 -13.31 -3.92
C LEU A 34 -7.49 -13.05 -2.71
N TYR A 35 -7.51 -11.80 -2.22
CA TYR A 35 -8.39 -11.41 -1.13
C TYR A 35 -9.88 -11.50 -1.49
N GLN A 36 -10.24 -11.08 -2.70
CA GLN A 36 -11.62 -11.20 -3.20
C GLN A 36 -12.05 -12.67 -3.34
N GLU A 37 -11.15 -13.56 -3.78
CA GLU A 37 -11.39 -15.02 -3.86
C GLU A 37 -11.60 -15.59 -2.44
N GLU A 38 -10.77 -15.18 -1.47
CA GLU A 38 -10.90 -15.64 -0.08
C GLU A 38 -12.22 -15.19 0.55
N LEU A 39 -12.63 -13.93 0.34
CA LEU A 39 -13.94 -13.41 0.76
C LEU A 39 -15.09 -14.23 0.16
N SER A 40 -14.99 -14.58 -1.12
CA SER A 40 -16.01 -15.36 -1.84
C SER A 40 -16.12 -16.79 -1.33
N SER A 41 -15.01 -17.38 -0.88
CA SER A 41 -14.95 -18.73 -0.33
C SER A 41 -15.49 -18.83 1.09
N ASN A 42 -15.59 -17.72 1.80
CA ASN A 42 -16.03 -17.61 3.19
C ASN A 42 -15.31 -18.58 4.16
N THR A 43 -14.02 -18.83 3.88
CA THR A 43 -13.19 -19.78 4.65
C THR A 43 -12.61 -19.14 5.91
N MET A 44 -12.43 -17.82 5.92
CA MET A 44 -11.95 -17.07 7.09
C MET A 44 -13.08 -16.22 7.66
N ALA A 45 -13.30 -16.30 8.96
CA ALA A 45 -14.21 -15.42 9.69
C ALA A 45 -13.52 -14.07 9.98
N GLU A 46 -14.29 -12.98 9.91
CA GLU A 46 -13.88 -11.64 10.34
C GLU A 46 -12.66 -11.06 9.59
N LEU A 47 -12.72 -11.08 8.26
CA LEU A 47 -11.77 -10.37 7.44
C LEU A 47 -12.06 -8.86 7.45
N PRO A 48 -11.05 -7.96 7.51
CA PRO A 48 -11.26 -6.53 7.36
C PRO A 48 -11.86 -6.19 6.00
N GLU A 49 -12.51 -5.05 5.87
CA GLU A 49 -12.81 -4.54 4.52
C GLU A 49 -11.52 -4.30 3.75
N ALA A 50 -11.57 -4.46 2.43
CA ALA A 50 -10.37 -4.24 1.62
C ALA A 50 -10.69 -3.58 0.28
N CYS A 51 -9.74 -2.78 -0.20
CA CYS A 51 -9.83 -2.18 -1.52
C CYS A 51 -8.47 -2.13 -2.23
N TYR A 52 -8.53 -2.13 -3.56
CA TYR A 52 -7.38 -1.79 -4.39
C TYR A 52 -7.22 -0.28 -4.43
N PHE A 53 -6.09 0.21 -3.96
CA PHE A 53 -5.89 1.61 -3.64
C PHE A 53 -4.83 2.25 -4.53
N TYR A 54 -5.22 3.24 -5.32
CA TYR A 54 -4.31 3.97 -6.20
C TYR A 54 -3.44 4.95 -5.41
N ALA A 55 -2.17 4.63 -5.31
CA ALA A 55 -1.14 5.50 -4.76
C ALA A 55 0.20 5.25 -5.46
N SER A 56 0.94 6.31 -5.73
CA SER A 56 2.31 6.24 -6.22
C SER A 56 3.15 7.30 -5.53
N ARG A 57 4.48 7.12 -5.51
CA ARG A 57 5.39 8.14 -4.98
C ARG A 57 5.18 9.49 -5.67
N GLN A 58 4.99 9.48 -6.98
CA GLN A 58 4.76 10.70 -7.75
C GLN A 58 3.48 11.40 -7.33
N SER A 59 2.35 10.69 -7.26
CA SER A 59 1.05 11.26 -6.95
C SER A 59 0.96 11.83 -5.54
N VAL A 60 1.49 11.11 -4.53
CA VAL A 60 1.43 11.59 -3.14
C VAL A 60 2.38 12.76 -2.88
N ILE A 61 3.56 12.80 -3.52
CA ILE A 61 4.47 13.94 -3.43
C ILE A 61 3.86 15.17 -4.13
N ALA A 62 3.23 15.00 -5.30
CA ALA A 62 2.53 16.08 -5.97
C ALA A 62 1.41 16.65 -5.09
N ALA A 63 0.56 15.79 -4.53
CA ALA A 63 -0.54 16.22 -3.67
C ALA A 63 -0.09 16.95 -2.40
N THR A 64 1.10 16.65 -1.85
CA THR A 64 1.63 17.41 -0.69
C THR A 64 2.32 18.73 -1.03
N ARG A 65 2.46 19.07 -2.32
CA ARG A 65 3.18 20.28 -2.79
C ARG A 65 2.33 21.22 -3.64
N ASP A 66 1.28 20.70 -4.24
CA ASP A 66 0.42 21.41 -5.17
C ASP A 66 -1.04 21.30 -4.68
N PRO A 67 -1.69 22.44 -4.36
CA PRO A 67 -3.07 22.46 -3.87
C PRO A 67 -4.09 21.86 -4.85
N GLU A 68 -3.89 21.94 -6.16
CA GLU A 68 -4.78 21.34 -7.15
C GLU A 68 -4.65 19.81 -7.11
N ALA A 69 -3.42 19.29 -7.09
CA ALA A 69 -3.17 17.87 -6.96
C ALA A 69 -3.69 17.31 -5.62
N GLU A 70 -3.58 18.07 -4.52
CA GLU A 70 -4.16 17.72 -3.22
C GLU A 70 -5.69 17.63 -3.31
N ALA A 71 -6.36 18.64 -3.88
CA ALA A 71 -7.80 18.65 -4.03
C ALA A 71 -8.31 17.46 -4.85
N ASN A 72 -7.64 17.12 -5.95
CA ASN A 72 -7.93 15.99 -6.80
C ASN A 72 -7.73 14.66 -6.05
N TYR A 73 -6.66 14.55 -5.26
CA TYR A 73 -6.41 13.37 -4.42
C TYR A 73 -7.49 13.23 -3.33
N CYS A 74 -7.86 14.32 -2.67
CA CYS A 74 -8.93 14.32 -1.69
C CYS A 74 -10.28 13.94 -2.30
N GLN A 75 -10.53 14.31 -3.57
CA GLN A 75 -11.73 13.88 -4.29
C GLN A 75 -11.75 12.35 -4.49
N TYR A 76 -10.61 11.75 -4.87
CA TYR A 76 -10.47 10.29 -4.95
C TYR A 76 -10.73 9.62 -3.59
N LEU A 77 -10.19 10.16 -2.50
CA LEU A 77 -10.33 9.59 -1.16
C LEU A 77 -11.78 9.55 -0.66
N LYS A 78 -12.67 10.43 -1.13
CA LYS A 78 -14.08 10.43 -0.75
C LYS A 78 -14.82 9.13 -1.09
N ALA A 79 -14.36 8.42 -2.13
CA ALA A 79 -14.95 7.15 -2.53
C ALA A 79 -14.85 6.04 -1.46
N PHE A 80 -13.91 6.18 -0.52
CA PHE A 80 -13.61 5.13 0.47
C PHE A 80 -14.28 5.35 1.83
N SER A 81 -14.95 6.48 2.05
CA SER A 81 -15.60 6.80 3.34
C SER A 81 -14.68 6.56 4.55
N LEU A 82 -13.44 7.02 4.45
CA LEU A 82 -12.34 6.69 5.38
C LEU A 82 -12.65 7.03 6.85
N ASP A 83 -13.55 7.97 7.08
CA ASP A 83 -13.98 8.38 8.43
C ASP A 83 -14.75 7.29 9.18
N ASN A 84 -15.22 6.26 8.47
CA ASN A 84 -15.93 5.13 9.07
C ASN A 84 -15.00 4.12 9.75
N TYR A 85 -13.67 4.24 9.55
CA TYR A 85 -12.68 3.29 10.05
C TYR A 85 -11.73 3.95 11.04
N GLU A 86 -11.49 3.31 12.18
CA GLU A 86 -10.48 3.77 13.13
C GLU A 86 -9.08 3.33 12.72
N LYS A 87 -8.94 2.06 12.31
CA LYS A 87 -7.65 1.44 11.98
C LYS A 87 -7.57 1.06 10.52
N ILE A 88 -6.68 1.72 9.79
CA ILE A 88 -6.44 1.47 8.38
C ILE A 88 -5.02 0.93 8.19
N CYS A 89 -4.90 -0.20 7.49
CA CYS A 89 -3.63 -0.78 7.08
C CYS A 89 -3.35 -0.49 5.61
N LEU A 90 -2.09 -0.26 5.27
CA LEU A 90 -1.60 -0.10 3.90
C LEU A 90 -0.61 -1.23 3.58
N TYR A 91 -0.96 -2.10 2.65
CA TYR A 91 -0.02 -3.08 2.10
C TYR A 91 0.80 -2.48 0.98
N ASP A 92 2.13 -2.58 1.10
CA ASP A 92 3.11 -2.21 0.08
C ASP A 92 4.22 -3.29 0.04
N PHE A 93 4.63 -3.71 -1.15
CA PHE A 93 5.61 -4.81 -1.26
C PHE A 93 6.98 -4.40 -0.74
N GLY A 94 7.49 -3.26 -1.11
CA GLY A 94 8.82 -2.89 -0.70
C GLY A 94 9.01 -1.40 -0.54
N ALA A 95 9.18 -0.94 0.71
CA ALA A 95 9.06 0.46 0.90
C ALA A 95 10.06 1.10 1.84
N ARG A 96 10.46 2.29 1.42
CA ARG A 96 11.06 3.31 2.27
C ARG A 96 10.00 4.12 3.03
N GLY A 97 8.72 3.76 2.87
CA GLY A 97 7.60 4.41 3.53
C GLY A 97 7.22 5.79 2.98
N THR A 98 7.79 6.21 1.85
CA THR A 98 7.50 7.54 1.26
C THR A 98 6.01 7.70 0.95
N VAL A 99 5.38 6.68 0.37
CA VAL A 99 3.95 6.72 0.03
C VAL A 99 3.11 6.83 1.30
N GLN A 100 3.33 5.96 2.29
CA GLN A 100 2.62 5.99 3.56
C GLN A 100 2.76 7.33 4.28
N PHE A 101 3.98 7.88 4.35
CA PHE A 101 4.25 9.15 5.00
C PHE A 101 3.43 10.31 4.40
N HIS A 102 3.43 10.44 3.08
CA HIS A 102 2.66 11.49 2.41
C HIS A 102 1.15 11.23 2.46
N LEU A 103 0.71 9.96 2.36
CA LEU A 103 -0.70 9.62 2.54
C LEU A 103 -1.21 10.03 3.91
N GLN A 104 -0.46 9.77 4.98
CA GLN A 104 -0.84 10.20 6.33
C GLN A 104 -1.02 11.73 6.43
N GLN A 105 -0.22 12.50 5.69
CA GLN A 105 -0.37 13.95 5.63
C GLN A 105 -1.64 14.36 4.86
N ILE A 106 -1.89 13.76 3.69
CA ILE A 106 -3.07 14.07 2.87
C ILE A 106 -4.36 13.63 3.61
N MET A 107 -4.36 12.45 4.22
CA MET A 107 -5.50 11.88 4.94
C MET A 107 -5.67 12.43 6.35
N GLN A 108 -4.67 13.17 6.87
CA GLN A 108 -4.60 13.69 8.24
C GLN A 108 -4.84 12.63 9.32
N ARG A 109 -4.33 11.41 9.09
CA ARG A 109 -4.47 10.26 9.99
C ARG A 109 -3.31 9.31 9.90
N GLU A 110 -3.11 8.49 10.93
CA GLU A 110 -2.10 7.45 10.94
C GLU A 110 -2.55 6.22 10.15
N LEU A 111 -1.58 5.54 9.54
CA LEU A 111 -1.76 4.27 8.84
C LEU A 111 -0.75 3.27 9.39
N LEU A 112 -1.14 2.00 9.50
CA LEU A 112 -0.19 0.92 9.74
C LEU A 112 0.29 0.36 8.40
N GLY A 113 1.58 0.46 8.12
CA GLY A 113 2.19 -0.16 6.95
C GLY A 113 2.42 -1.66 7.16
N LEU A 114 1.94 -2.48 6.25
CA LEU A 114 2.23 -3.91 6.17
C LEU A 114 3.15 -4.16 4.98
N TYR A 115 4.44 -4.28 5.22
CA TYR A 115 5.45 -4.36 4.17
C TYR A 115 6.08 -5.74 4.08
N TYR A 116 6.41 -6.17 2.86
CA TYR A 116 7.29 -7.32 2.73
C TYR A 116 8.62 -7.06 3.43
N MET A 117 9.19 -5.89 3.21
CA MET A 117 10.46 -5.48 3.81
C MET A 117 10.49 -3.98 4.08
N LYS A 118 10.90 -3.63 5.29
CA LYS A 118 11.19 -2.25 5.68
C LYS A 118 12.63 -1.92 5.28
N LEU A 119 12.78 -1.01 4.32
CA LEU A 119 14.07 -0.39 4.01
C LEU A 119 14.30 0.82 4.93
N PRO A 120 15.57 1.29 5.09
CA PRO A 120 15.83 2.51 5.84
C PRO A 120 14.95 3.67 5.34
N LEU A 121 14.23 4.29 6.25
CA LEU A 121 13.26 5.34 5.95
C LEU A 121 13.97 6.65 5.65
N ASP A 122 13.61 7.27 4.54
CA ASP A 122 14.04 8.63 4.20
C ASP A 122 13.08 9.69 4.76
N SER A 123 11.94 9.29 5.26
CA SER A 123 10.84 10.18 5.64
C SER A 123 10.24 9.78 6.99
N GLY A 124 10.13 10.76 7.86
CA GLY A 124 9.32 10.90 9.05
C GLY A 124 8.95 9.66 9.88
N LYS A 125 8.12 9.89 10.87
CA LYS A 125 7.63 8.81 11.74
C LYS A 125 6.44 8.12 11.06
N ILE A 126 6.61 6.83 10.75
CA ILE A 126 5.54 5.94 10.27
C ILE A 126 5.56 4.64 11.06
N ASP A 127 4.39 4.06 11.28
CA ASP A 127 4.25 2.75 11.90
C ASP A 127 4.24 1.66 10.84
N VAL A 128 5.12 0.67 10.99
CA VAL A 128 5.32 -0.39 9.99
C VAL A 128 5.62 -1.72 10.64
N THR A 129 4.86 -2.72 10.24
CA THR A 129 5.19 -4.13 10.45
C THR A 129 5.70 -4.75 9.15
N SER A 130 6.78 -5.53 9.19
CA SER A 130 7.36 -6.14 8.00
C SER A 130 7.46 -7.67 8.11
N TYR A 131 7.18 -8.35 6.99
CA TYR A 131 7.31 -9.80 6.88
C TYR A 131 8.75 -10.25 7.03
N CYS A 132 9.66 -9.58 6.34
CA CYS A 132 11.09 -9.81 6.48
C CYS A 132 11.66 -8.86 7.53
N GLN A 133 11.88 -9.39 8.74
CA GLN A 133 12.43 -8.64 9.89
C GLN A 133 13.96 -8.67 9.97
N ARG A 134 14.61 -9.31 9.00
CA ARG A 134 16.07 -9.44 8.98
C ARG A 134 16.72 -8.12 8.57
N GLU A 135 17.68 -7.68 9.36
CA GLU A 135 18.61 -6.63 8.93
C GLU A 135 19.48 -7.13 7.79
N MET A 136 19.57 -6.36 6.73
CA MET A 136 20.43 -6.63 5.59
C MET A 136 21.71 -5.80 5.68
N ASN A 137 22.83 -6.42 5.36
CA ASN A 137 24.05 -5.67 5.10
C ASN A 137 23.98 -4.92 3.76
N PHE A 138 24.94 -4.04 3.50
CA PHE A 138 24.97 -3.20 2.30
C PHE A 138 24.88 -4.00 0.98
N TYR A 139 25.58 -5.13 0.87
CA TYR A 139 25.58 -5.94 -0.35
C TYR A 139 24.26 -6.67 -0.55
N GLU A 140 23.68 -7.20 0.51
CA GLU A 140 22.35 -7.83 0.48
C GLU A 140 21.27 -6.82 0.08
N MET A 141 21.32 -5.61 0.64
CA MET A 141 20.37 -4.54 0.32
C MET A 141 20.51 -4.08 -1.14
N ARG A 142 21.75 -3.99 -1.65
CA ARG A 142 22.00 -3.67 -3.06
C ARG A 142 21.47 -4.76 -3.99
N THR A 143 21.74 -6.03 -3.67
CA THR A 143 21.24 -7.17 -4.46
C THR A 143 19.72 -7.23 -4.43
N PHE A 144 19.12 -7.01 -3.26
CA PHE A 144 17.67 -6.92 -3.13
C PHE A 144 17.10 -5.82 -4.04
N ALA A 145 17.62 -4.60 -3.94
CA ALA A 145 17.10 -3.45 -4.69
C ALA A 145 17.32 -3.55 -6.21
N GLN A 146 18.41 -4.18 -6.66
CA GLN A 146 18.77 -4.22 -8.09
C GLN A 146 18.31 -5.49 -8.83
N VAL A 147 18.08 -6.57 -8.11
CA VAL A 147 17.74 -7.87 -8.72
C VAL A 147 16.40 -8.38 -8.24
N PHE A 148 16.25 -8.56 -6.94
CA PHE A 148 15.05 -9.19 -6.38
C PHE A 148 13.82 -8.30 -6.49
N TYR A 149 13.93 -7.03 -6.10
CA TYR A 149 12.82 -6.11 -6.10
C TYR A 149 12.23 -5.88 -7.51
N PRO A 150 13.01 -5.58 -8.56
CA PRO A 150 12.47 -5.46 -9.91
C PRO A 150 11.83 -6.74 -10.45
N LEU A 151 12.38 -7.90 -10.09
CA LEU A 151 11.78 -9.19 -10.47
C LEU A 151 10.42 -9.39 -9.80
N MET A 152 10.31 -9.06 -8.53
CA MET A 152 9.05 -9.18 -7.81
C MET A 152 8.02 -8.14 -8.27
N GLU A 153 8.44 -6.89 -8.55
CA GLU A 153 7.56 -5.91 -9.17
C GLU A 153 6.96 -6.44 -10.47
N ALA A 154 7.78 -7.02 -11.35
CA ALA A 154 7.31 -7.59 -12.61
C ALA A 154 6.35 -8.78 -12.43
N LEU A 155 6.46 -9.53 -11.33
CA LEU A 155 5.55 -10.64 -11.00
C LEU A 155 4.22 -10.18 -10.40
N PHE A 156 4.21 -9.05 -9.70
CA PHE A 156 3.03 -8.49 -9.04
C PHE A 156 2.35 -7.40 -9.86
N GLU A 157 2.96 -6.99 -10.97
CA GLU A 157 2.51 -5.85 -11.76
C GLU A 157 1.07 -6.01 -12.24
N ALA A 158 0.25 -4.99 -11.97
CA ALA A 158 -1.08 -4.88 -12.51
C ALA A 158 -1.03 -4.65 -14.02
N SER A 159 -2.12 -5.00 -14.72
CA SER A 159 -2.25 -4.80 -16.18
C SER A 159 -2.33 -3.32 -16.60
N HIS A 160 -2.40 -2.39 -15.66
CA HIS A 160 -2.42 -0.95 -15.90
C HIS A 160 -1.07 -0.32 -15.60
N GLY A 161 -0.82 0.86 -16.16
CA GLY A 161 0.40 1.64 -15.95
C GLY A 161 0.49 2.29 -14.56
N SER A 162 1.57 3.02 -14.33
CA SER A 162 1.80 3.72 -13.07
C SER A 162 0.84 4.90 -12.91
N LEU A 163 0.42 5.16 -11.67
CA LEU A 163 -0.39 6.32 -11.34
C LEU A 163 0.44 7.60 -11.42
N LYS A 164 0.00 8.57 -12.24
CA LYS A 164 0.56 9.92 -12.30
C LYS A 164 -0.10 10.88 -11.33
N GLY A 165 -1.40 10.74 -11.15
CA GLY A 165 -2.22 11.60 -10.32
C GLY A 165 -3.70 11.32 -10.51
N PHE A 166 -4.53 12.28 -10.18
CA PHE A 166 -5.98 12.22 -10.34
C PHE A 166 -6.48 13.46 -11.07
N ASP A 167 -7.57 13.34 -11.82
CA ASP A 167 -8.27 14.47 -12.36
C ASP A 167 -9.19 15.15 -11.31
N HIS A 168 -9.91 16.18 -11.72
CA HIS A 168 -10.80 16.95 -10.85
C HIS A 168 -12.00 16.15 -10.31
N GLU A 169 -12.34 15.01 -10.92
CA GLU A 169 -13.38 14.08 -10.47
C GLU A 169 -12.82 12.99 -9.54
N GLY A 170 -11.50 12.95 -9.34
CA GLY A 170 -10.80 11.92 -8.57
C GLY A 170 -10.54 10.64 -9.37
N ILE A 171 -10.61 10.68 -10.70
CA ILE A 171 -10.34 9.53 -11.56
C ILE A 171 -8.83 9.37 -11.74
N PRO A 172 -8.28 8.14 -11.57
CA PRO A 172 -6.84 7.90 -11.72
C PRO A 172 -6.34 8.20 -13.14
N ILE A 173 -5.26 8.98 -13.25
CA ILE A 173 -4.52 9.23 -14.49
C ILE A 173 -3.32 8.29 -14.50
N LEU A 174 -3.34 7.33 -15.42
CA LEU A 174 -2.31 6.29 -15.56
C LEU A 174 -1.37 6.55 -16.74
N GLU A 175 -0.16 5.93 -16.69
CA GLU A 175 0.78 5.94 -17.83
C GLU A 175 0.30 5.08 -18.97
#